data_0ac130ea2cdd949b8c54a5617812b79b
#
_entry.id   0ac130ea2cdd949b8c54a5617812b79b
#
_cell.length_a   1.000
_cell.length_b   1.000
_cell.length_c   1.000
_cell.angle_alpha   90.00
_cell.angle_beta   90.00
_cell.angle_gamma   90.00
#
_symmetry.space_group_name_H-M   'P 1'
#
loop_
_entity.id
_entity.type
_entity.pdbx_description
1 polymer ?
#
loop_
_entity_poly.entity_id
_entity_poly.type
_entity_poly.pdbx_seq_one_letter_code
_entity_poly.pdbx_strand_id
1 'polypeptide(L)'
;MTTLTATKAKAQFLSLLRKTNDLHETFAITHNGQPYAVIMSNDEYEGLLETMEILKDKALSKRLLRAIKDADEGKTISFEKAIGRPQRR
;
A
#
# COMPACT_ATOMS: atom_id res chain seq x y z
N MET A 1 -13.57 -3.53 0.55
CA MET A 1 -12.31 -3.99 1.13
C MET A 1 -12.60 -4.91 2.30
N THR A 2 -11.94 -6.03 2.33
CA THR A 2 -12.16 -7.03 3.38
C THR A 2 -11.14 -6.82 4.49
N THR A 3 -11.61 -6.84 5.73
CA THR A 3 -10.75 -6.64 6.88
C THR A 3 -10.44 -7.98 7.55
N LEU A 4 -9.15 -8.21 7.79
CA LEU A 4 -8.67 -9.45 8.42
C LEU A 4 -7.72 -9.12 9.56
N THR A 5 -7.68 -10.00 10.54
CA THR A 5 -6.65 -9.88 11.58
C THR A 5 -5.31 -10.37 11.02
N ALA A 6 -4.24 -9.93 11.64
CA ALA A 6 -2.90 -10.35 11.24
C ALA A 6 -2.76 -11.87 11.34
N THR A 7 -3.36 -12.46 12.37
CA THR A 7 -3.30 -13.91 12.55
C THR A 7 -3.96 -14.65 11.40
N LYS A 8 -5.14 -14.19 10.97
CA LYS A 8 -5.81 -14.81 9.85
C LYS A 8 -5.05 -14.57 8.55
N ALA A 9 -4.54 -13.37 8.38
CA ALA A 9 -3.77 -13.05 7.19
C ALA A 9 -2.55 -13.95 7.07
N LYS A 10 -1.86 -14.17 8.18
CA LYS A 10 -0.70 -15.05 8.19
C LYS A 10 -1.09 -16.47 7.80
N ALA A 11 -2.18 -16.96 8.37
CA ALA A 11 -2.62 -18.33 8.12
C ALA A 11 -3.03 -18.55 6.68
N GLN A 12 -3.52 -17.51 6.02
CA GLN A 12 -4.08 -17.62 4.66
C GLN A 12 -3.31 -16.80 3.64
N PHE A 13 -2.06 -16.51 3.92
CA PHE A 13 -1.32 -15.52 3.14
C PHE A 13 -1.30 -15.81 1.65
N LEU A 14 -0.95 -17.04 1.27
CA LEU A 14 -0.89 -17.38 -0.15
C LEU A 14 -2.26 -17.31 -0.81
N SER A 15 -3.30 -17.69 -0.08
CA SER A 15 -4.65 -17.56 -0.58
C SER A 15 -5.04 -16.10 -0.78
N LEU A 16 -4.62 -15.24 0.16
CA LEU A 16 -4.88 -13.81 0.04
C LEU A 16 -4.19 -13.24 -1.19
N LEU A 17 -2.94 -13.62 -1.40
CA LEU A 17 -2.22 -13.13 -2.57
C LEU A 17 -2.91 -13.53 -3.85
N ARG A 18 -3.41 -14.76 -3.90
CA ARG A 18 -4.10 -15.26 -5.08
C ARG A 18 -5.39 -14.48 -5.34
N LYS A 19 -6.17 -14.26 -4.29
CA LYS A 19 -7.41 -13.49 -4.41
C LYS A 19 -7.12 -12.06 -4.80
N THR A 20 -6.08 -11.49 -4.25
CA THR A 20 -5.70 -10.13 -4.58
C THR A 20 -5.34 -10.01 -6.05
N ASN A 21 -4.57 -10.96 -6.55
CA ASN A 21 -4.14 -10.92 -7.93
C ASN A 21 -5.26 -11.27 -8.91
N ASP A 22 -6.02 -12.32 -8.62
CA ASP A 22 -7.00 -12.85 -9.56
C ASP A 22 -8.32 -12.10 -9.52
N LEU A 23 -8.72 -11.64 -8.35
CA LEU A 23 -10.03 -11.02 -8.16
C LEU A 23 -9.92 -9.52 -7.87
N HIS A 24 -8.71 -9.00 -7.83
CA HIS A 24 -8.47 -7.59 -7.47
C HIS A 24 -9.09 -7.23 -6.13
N GLU A 25 -9.11 -8.18 -5.23
CA GLU A 25 -9.64 -7.94 -3.90
C GLU A 25 -8.57 -7.29 -3.03
N THR A 26 -8.99 -6.28 -2.26
CA THR A 26 -8.08 -5.56 -1.36
C THR A 26 -8.39 -5.96 0.07
N PHE A 27 -7.34 -6.20 0.84
CA PHE A 27 -7.48 -6.62 2.23
C PHE A 27 -6.83 -5.61 3.17
N ALA A 28 -7.57 -5.25 4.21
CA ALA A 28 -7.02 -4.41 5.28
C ALA A 28 -6.65 -5.35 6.42
N ILE A 29 -5.42 -5.23 6.89
CA ILE A 29 -4.89 -6.10 7.94
C ILE A 29 -4.83 -5.33 9.24
N THR A 30 -5.45 -5.89 10.28
CA THR A 30 -5.44 -5.26 11.59
C THR A 30 -4.66 -6.13 12.58
N HIS A 31 -4.16 -5.49 13.61
CA HIS A 31 -3.46 -6.20 14.69
C HIS A 31 -3.87 -5.54 15.99
N ASN A 32 -4.42 -6.33 16.91
CA ASN A 32 -4.94 -5.81 18.16
C ASN A 32 -5.94 -4.69 17.95
N GLY A 33 -6.77 -4.83 16.92
CA GLY A 33 -7.81 -3.85 16.62
C GLY A 33 -7.30 -2.60 15.93
N GLN A 34 -6.02 -2.52 15.62
CA GLN A 34 -5.44 -1.36 14.97
C GLN A 34 -5.12 -1.66 13.50
N PRO A 35 -5.35 -0.72 12.60
CA PRO A 35 -4.98 -0.93 11.21
C PRO A 35 -3.47 -0.94 11.06
N TYR A 36 -2.94 -1.96 10.43
CA TYR A 36 -1.51 -2.13 10.25
C TYR A 36 -1.07 -2.08 8.79
N ALA A 37 -1.84 -2.67 7.89
CA ALA A 37 -1.38 -2.82 6.53
C ALA A 37 -2.55 -3.01 5.58
N VAL A 38 -2.27 -2.82 4.30
CA VAL A 38 -3.23 -3.08 3.24
C VAL A 38 -2.53 -3.95 2.20
N ILE A 39 -3.24 -4.94 1.70
CA ILE A 39 -2.74 -5.79 0.62
C ILE A 39 -3.62 -5.54 -0.60
N MET A 40 -3.01 -5.15 -1.69
CA MET A 40 -3.73 -4.92 -2.94
C MET A 40 -2.91 -5.45 -4.10
N SER A 41 -3.56 -5.64 -5.24
CA SER A 41 -2.85 -6.11 -6.42
C SER A 41 -1.89 -5.04 -6.92
N ASN A 42 -0.85 -5.49 -7.59
CA ASN A 42 0.10 -4.57 -8.19
C ASN A 42 -0.58 -3.68 -9.23
N ASP A 43 -1.52 -4.24 -9.99
CA ASP A 43 -2.27 -3.47 -10.98
C ASP A 43 -3.07 -2.35 -10.33
N GLU A 44 -3.72 -2.65 -9.21
CA GLU A 44 -4.48 -1.63 -8.50
C GLU A 44 -3.57 -0.56 -7.93
N TYR A 45 -2.42 -0.98 -7.42
CA TYR A 45 -1.45 -0.05 -6.88
C TYR A 45 -0.93 0.89 -7.97
N GLU A 46 -0.60 0.34 -9.13
CA GLU A 46 -0.15 1.15 -10.25
C GLU A 46 -1.25 2.10 -10.73
N GLY A 47 -2.48 1.60 -10.76
CA GLY A 47 -3.61 2.45 -11.12
C GLY A 47 -3.78 3.60 -10.15
N LEU A 48 -3.57 3.34 -8.87
CA LEU A 48 -3.65 4.38 -7.86
C LEU A 48 -2.59 5.44 -8.08
N LEU A 49 -1.36 5.00 -8.39
CA LEU A 49 -0.28 5.94 -8.68
C LEU A 49 -0.58 6.77 -9.91
N GLU A 50 -1.14 6.15 -10.95
CA GLU A 50 -1.53 6.88 -12.16
C GLU A 50 -2.61 7.90 -11.87
N THR A 51 -3.57 7.53 -11.04
CA THR A 51 -4.63 8.44 -10.65
C THR A 51 -4.06 9.65 -9.93
N MET A 52 -3.12 9.42 -9.03
CA MET A 52 -2.46 10.52 -8.34
C MET A 52 -1.71 11.42 -9.32
N GLU A 53 -1.13 10.82 -10.33
CA GLU A 53 -0.44 11.57 -11.38
C GLU A 53 -1.40 12.46 -12.15
N ILE A 54 -2.56 11.91 -12.51
CA ILE A 54 -3.59 12.64 -13.24
C ILE A 54 -4.15 13.80 -12.41
N LEU A 55 -4.28 13.58 -11.11
CA LEU A 55 -4.78 14.60 -10.21
C LEU A 55 -3.76 15.67 -9.89
N LYS A 56 -2.70 15.69 -10.63
CA LYS A 56 -1.61 16.63 -10.43
C LYS A 56 -2.00 18.01 -10.94
N ASP A 57 -2.79 18.69 -10.18
CA ASP A 57 -2.94 20.10 -10.35
C ASP A 57 -1.79 20.74 -9.56
N LYS A 58 -1.30 21.86 -10.04
CA LYS A 58 -0.03 22.38 -9.56
C LYS A 58 0.03 22.60 -8.06
N ALA A 59 -0.97 23.27 -7.52
CA ALA A 59 -0.96 23.58 -6.10
C ALA A 59 -1.20 22.34 -5.26
N LEU A 60 -2.22 21.58 -5.62
CA LEU A 60 -2.57 20.38 -4.89
C LEU A 60 -1.47 19.34 -4.98
N SER A 61 -0.92 19.20 -6.18
CA SER A 61 0.15 18.24 -6.41
C SER A 61 1.34 18.53 -5.54
N LYS A 62 1.74 19.78 -5.45
CA LYS A 62 2.89 20.14 -4.63
C LYS A 62 2.66 19.81 -3.18
N ARG A 63 1.48 20.10 -2.68
CA ARG A 63 1.17 19.81 -1.29
C ARG A 63 1.14 18.32 -1.01
N LEU A 64 0.53 17.57 -1.92
CA LEU A 64 0.42 16.13 -1.77
C LEU A 64 1.79 15.47 -1.84
N LEU A 65 2.58 15.85 -2.83
CA LEU A 65 3.90 15.27 -2.99
C LEU A 65 4.80 15.60 -1.81
N ARG A 66 4.67 16.81 -1.28
CA ARG A 66 5.46 17.18 -0.11
C ARG A 66 5.05 16.34 1.10
N ALA A 67 3.75 16.12 1.28
CA ALA A 67 3.28 15.31 2.39
C ALA A 67 3.77 13.88 2.28
N ILE A 68 3.74 13.33 1.07
CA ILE A 68 4.22 11.97 0.85
C ILE A 68 5.71 11.90 1.08
N LYS A 69 6.44 12.87 0.58
CA LYS A 69 7.89 12.89 0.75
C LYS A 69 8.27 13.04 2.21
N ASP A 70 7.59 13.90 2.94
CA ASP A 70 7.88 14.06 4.36
C ASP A 70 7.63 12.76 5.11
N ALA A 71 6.56 12.06 4.78
CA ALA A 71 6.28 10.79 5.40
C ALA A 71 7.37 9.78 5.08
N ASP A 72 7.80 9.73 3.82
CA ASP A 72 8.86 8.82 3.42
C ASP A 72 10.15 9.13 4.15
N GLU A 73 10.54 10.38 4.17
CA GLU A 73 11.79 10.77 4.81
C GLU A 73 11.75 10.59 6.32
N GLY A 74 10.58 10.79 6.89
CA GLY A 74 10.44 10.70 8.33
C GLY A 74 10.21 9.31 8.84
N LYS A 75 9.62 8.44 8.03
CA LYS A 75 9.16 7.16 8.56
C LYS A 75 9.38 5.99 7.64
N THR A 76 9.50 6.22 6.36
CA THR A 76 9.42 5.13 5.43
C THR A 76 10.68 4.93 4.63
N ILE A 77 11.77 5.19 5.24
CA ILE A 77 13.02 4.72 4.68
C ILE A 77 12.87 3.25 4.36
N SER A 78 12.21 2.53 5.26
CA SER A 78 11.95 1.13 5.04
C SER A 78 11.04 0.89 3.84
N PHE A 79 10.14 1.82 3.55
CA PHE A 79 9.28 1.69 2.39
C PHE A 79 10.10 1.67 1.11
N GLU A 80 10.99 2.63 0.97
CA GLU A 80 11.86 2.66 -0.20
C GLU A 80 12.76 1.44 -0.26
N LYS A 81 13.32 1.05 0.86
CA LYS A 81 14.19 -0.11 0.90
C LYS A 81 13.43 -1.40 0.61
N ALA A 82 12.20 -1.47 1.03
CA ALA A 82 11.41 -2.67 0.81
C ALA A 82 10.90 -2.75 -0.62
N ILE A 83 10.59 -1.62 -1.19
CA ILE A 83 10.06 -1.56 -2.54
C ILE A 83 11.15 -1.19 -3.52
N GLY A 84 11.86 -0.26 -3.08
CA GLY A 84 12.82 0.32 -3.87
C GLY A 84 13.83 -0.60 -4.13
N ARG A 85 13.46 -0.39 -3.81
CA ARG A 85 14.20 -0.53 -4.13
C ARG A 85 14.95 -1.27 -3.89
N PRO A 86 14.54 -1.69 -3.45
CA PRO A 86 14.73 -2.41 -3.09
C PRO A 86 14.97 -2.94 -2.61
N GLN A 87 14.31 -2.66 -2.25
CA GLN A 87 14.30 -2.71 -1.72
C GLN A 87 14.75 -3.42 -1.41
N ARG A 88 14.85 -3.70 -1.10
CA ARG A 88 14.97 -3.97 -0.61
C ARG A 88 15.18 -4.75 -0.36
N ARG A 89 14.79 -4.94 -0.13
CA ARG A 89 14.48 -5.18 0.41
C ARG A 89 14.70 -5.45 0.39
#